data_c4ee6187b6e08725c5d687de53713d5e
#
_entry.id   c4ee6187b6e08725c5d687de53713d5e
#
_cell.length_a   1.000
_cell.length_b   1.000
_cell.length_c   1.000
_cell.angle_alpha   90.00
_cell.angle_beta   90.00
_cell.angle_gamma   90.00
#
_symmetry.space_group_name_H-M   'P 1'
#
loop_
_entity.id
_entity.type
_entity.pdbx_description
1 polymer ?
#
loop_
_entity_poly.entity_id
_entity_poly.type
_entity_poly.pdbx_seq_one_letter_code
_entity_poly.pdbx_strand_id
1 'polypeptide(L)'
;MRIVNGXIIMTREERMKIVHEIKERILDKYGDDVXAIGVYGSLGRQTDGXYSDIEMXCVMSTEEAEFSHEWTTGEWXVEVNFDSEEILLDYASQVESDWXLTHGXFFSILPIYDSGGYLEKXYQTAKSVEAXTFHDAICXLIVEXLXEYAGKWRNIRVQGPTTFLPSLTVQVAMAGXMLIXXXHRICYTTSASVLTEAVKQSDLPSXYXHLCQFVMSGQLSDSEKLLESLENFXNGXQEWTERXGYIVDVSXRIPF
;
A
#
# COMPACT_ATOMS: atom_id res chain seq x y z
N MET A 1 -7.48 6.94 -29.26
CA MET A 1 -8.02 7.47 -27.98
C MET A 1 -9.44 7.93 -28.18
N ARG A 2 -10.36 7.50 -27.32
CA ARG A 2 -11.78 7.82 -27.44
C ARG A 2 -12.26 8.61 -26.25
N ILE A 3 -13.21 9.50 -26.48
CA ILE A 3 -13.84 10.29 -25.43
C ILE A 3 -15.28 9.77 -25.25
N VAL A 4 -15.59 9.38 -24.02
CA VAL A 4 -16.92 8.91 -23.66
C VAL A 4 -17.38 9.72 -22.45
N ASN A 5 -18.47 10.43 -22.59
CA ASN A 5 -19.02 11.28 -21.52
C ASN A 5 -17.99 12.30 -20.99
N GLY A 6 -17.12 12.79 -21.86
CA GLY A 6 -16.07 13.72 -21.47
C GLY A 6 -14.77 13.11 -20.94
N UNK A 7 -14.65 11.87 -20.79
CA UNK A 7 -13.55 11.30 -20.32
C UNK A 7 -12.86 10.66 -21.40
N ILE A 8 -11.70 10.64 -21.15
CA ILE A 8 -10.85 9.97 -22.12
C ILE A 8 -10.66 8.53 -21.68
N ILE A 9 -11.02 7.59 -22.55
CA ILE A 9 -10.81 6.18 -22.28
C ILE A 9 -9.75 5.63 -23.22
N MET A 10 -8.98 4.65 -22.74
CA MET A 10 -7.92 4.02 -23.52
C MET A 10 -7.95 2.52 -23.32
N THR A 11 -7.63 1.79 -24.38
CA THR A 11 -7.38 0.35 -24.26
C THR A 11 -5.97 0.13 -23.69
N ARG A 12 -5.72 -1.09 -23.22
CA ARG A 12 -4.37 -1.47 -22.78
C ARG A 12 -3.37 -1.30 -23.92
N GLU A 13 -3.77 -1.69 -25.13
CA GLU A 13 -2.88 -1.57 -26.28
C GLU A 13 -2.47 -0.12 -26.53
N GLU A 14 -3.45 0.80 -26.47
CA GLU A 14 -3.17 2.23 -26.64
C GLU A 14 -2.25 2.72 -25.54
N ARG A 15 -2.49 2.29 -24.30
CA ARG A 15 -1.66 2.68 -23.16
C ARG A 15 -0.23 2.19 -23.34
N MET A 16 -0.07 0.94 -23.82
CA MET A 16 1.27 0.38 -24.03
C MET A 16 2.02 1.07 -25.17
N LYS A 17 1.31 1.62 -26.17
CA LYS A 17 1.98 2.42 -27.20
C LYS A 17 2.60 3.67 -26.59
N ILE A 18 1.89 4.30 -25.66
CA ILE A 18 2.43 5.47 -24.95
C ILE A 18 3.64 5.06 -24.09
N VAL A 19 3.55 3.93 -23.40
CA VAL A 19 4.66 3.40 -22.61
C VAL A 19 5.92 3.26 -23.49
N HIS A 20 5.78 2.67 -24.67
CA HIS A 20 6.94 2.48 -25.55
C HIS A 20 7.47 3.81 -26.08
N GLU A 21 6.60 4.77 -26.33
CA GLU A 21 7.05 6.12 -26.72
C GLU A 21 7.82 6.78 -25.57
N ILE A 22 7.31 6.67 -24.35
CA ILE A 22 8.01 7.19 -23.17
C ILE A 22 9.39 6.53 -23.05
N LYS A 23 9.43 5.21 -23.19
CA LYS A 23 10.69 4.47 -23.13
C LYS A 23 11.71 5.03 -24.14
N GLU A 24 11.28 5.25 -25.38
CA GLU A 24 12.20 5.79 -26.40
C GLU A 24 12.69 7.19 -26.03
N ARG A 25 11.80 8.03 -25.51
CA ARG A 25 12.19 9.38 -25.08
C ARG A 25 13.17 9.34 -23.91
N ILE A 26 12.97 8.42 -22.96
CA ILE A 26 13.87 8.25 -21.83
C ILE A 26 15.25 7.83 -22.33
N LEU A 27 15.30 6.83 -23.21
CA LEU A 27 16.56 6.32 -23.73
C LEU A 27 17.29 7.39 -24.55
N ASP A 28 16.55 8.18 -25.34
CA ASP A 28 17.14 9.27 -26.11
C ASP A 28 17.75 10.35 -25.21
N LYS A 29 17.04 10.67 -24.10
CA LYS A 29 17.49 11.77 -23.25
C LYS A 29 18.62 11.36 -22.31
N TYR A 30 18.51 10.19 -21.70
CA TYR A 30 19.42 9.78 -20.63
C TYR A 30 20.44 8.74 -21.07
N GLY A 31 20.23 8.09 -22.19
CA GLY A 31 21.22 7.21 -22.81
C GLY A 31 21.70 6.10 -21.90
N ASP A 32 23.02 5.97 -21.78
CA ASP A 32 23.63 4.89 -20.99
C ASP A 32 23.40 5.03 -19.48
N ASP A 33 22.86 6.15 -19.02
CA ASP A 33 22.51 6.30 -17.61
C ASP A 33 21.27 5.52 -17.21
N VAL A 34 20.54 4.96 -18.19
CA VAL A 34 19.34 4.17 -17.93
C VAL A 34 19.67 2.68 -17.79
N UNK A 35 19.27 2.27 -16.62
CA UNK A 35 19.55 1.05 -16.34
C UNK A 35 18.57 0.17 -16.70
N ALA A 36 17.30 0.37 -16.39
CA ALA A 36 16.12 -0.43 -16.72
C ALA A 36 14.88 0.43 -16.68
N ILE A 37 13.83 0.01 -17.37
CA ILE A 37 12.52 0.67 -17.37
C ILE A 37 11.45 -0.41 -17.19
N GLY A 38 10.51 -0.18 -16.29
CA GLY A 38 9.40 -1.08 -16.05
C GLY A 38 8.09 -0.35 -15.87
N VAL A 39 6.99 -1.05 -16.05
CA VAL A 39 5.64 -0.55 -15.82
C VAL A 39 5.10 -1.28 -14.59
N TYR A 40 4.48 -0.55 -13.69
CA TYR A 40 3.88 -1.17 -12.51
C TYR A 40 2.42 -0.73 -12.38
N GLY A 41 1.82 -0.92 -11.21
CA GLY A 41 0.43 -0.59 -11.00
C GLY A 41 -0.50 -1.50 -11.80
N SER A 42 -1.70 -1.02 -12.09
CA SER A 42 -2.70 -1.84 -12.75
C SER A 42 -2.28 -2.25 -14.16
N LEU A 43 -1.59 -1.36 -14.88
CA LEU A 43 -1.10 -1.69 -16.22
C LEU A 43 -0.02 -2.78 -16.15
N GLY A 44 0.88 -2.68 -15.19
CA GLY A 44 1.92 -3.71 -15.00
C GLY A 44 1.33 -5.07 -14.66
N ARG A 45 0.27 -5.09 -13.88
CA ARG A 45 -0.43 -6.34 -13.53
C ARG A 45 -1.39 -6.81 -14.62
N GLN A 46 -1.65 -5.99 -15.63
CA GLN A 46 -2.62 -6.26 -16.69
C GLN A 46 -4.05 -6.38 -16.14
N THR A 47 -4.36 -5.53 -15.15
CA THR A 47 -5.69 -5.41 -14.56
C THR A 47 -6.29 -4.02 -14.77
N ASP A 48 -5.70 -3.23 -15.68
CA ASP A 48 -6.09 -1.85 -15.92
C ASP A 48 -7.49 -1.76 -16.53
N GLY A 49 -8.16 -0.75 -16.13
CA GLY A 49 -9.43 -0.37 -16.69
C GLY A 49 -9.28 0.79 -17.70
N UNK A 50 -10.17 1.34 -18.10
CA UNK A 50 -10.24 2.26 -18.98
C UNK A 50 -9.66 3.49 -18.67
N TYR A 51 -9.89 3.82 -17.40
CA TYR A 51 -9.43 5.12 -16.90
C TYR A 51 -8.13 5.01 -16.11
N SER A 52 -7.48 3.88 -16.14
CA SER A 52 -6.25 3.66 -15.38
C SER A 52 -5.11 4.55 -15.87
N ASP A 53 -4.27 4.98 -14.94
CA ASP A 53 -3.07 5.75 -15.25
C ASP A 53 -1.93 4.85 -15.73
N ILE A 54 -0.81 5.50 -16.07
CA ILE A 54 0.43 4.82 -16.44
C ILE A 54 1.46 5.13 -15.37
N GLU A 55 2.04 4.09 -14.79
CA GLU A 55 3.04 4.20 -13.72
C GLU A 55 4.28 3.44 -14.13
N MET A 56 5.39 4.15 -14.16
CA MET A 56 6.63 3.55 -14.66
C MET A 56 7.80 3.80 -13.71
N UNK A 57 8.94 2.97 -13.66
CA UNK A 57 10.04 3.02 -12.94
C UNK A 57 11.16 3.07 -13.82
N CYS A 58 12.00 3.89 -13.68
CA CYS A 58 13.26 3.93 -14.42
C CYS A 58 14.41 3.81 -13.43
N VAL A 59 15.25 2.79 -13.61
CA VAL A 59 16.43 2.58 -12.78
C VAL A 59 17.59 3.31 -13.43
N MET A 60 18.25 4.21 -12.68
CA MET A 60 19.33 5.05 -13.18
C MET A 60 20.68 4.60 -12.62
N SER A 61 21.71 4.67 -13.45
CA SER A 61 23.08 4.40 -13.00
C SER A 61 23.69 5.60 -12.26
N THR A 62 23.11 6.79 -12.42
CA THR A 62 23.59 8.00 -11.78
C THR A 62 23.36 7.92 -10.27
N GLU A 63 24.43 8.05 -9.49
CA GLU A 63 24.33 7.98 -8.03
C GLU A 63 23.37 9.05 -7.52
N GLU A 64 22.56 8.68 -6.53
CA GLU A 64 21.62 9.56 -5.86
C GLU A 64 20.53 10.13 -6.76
N ALA A 65 20.35 9.60 -7.97
CA ALA A 65 19.21 10.02 -8.79
C ALA A 65 17.92 9.68 -8.07
N GLU A 66 17.06 10.69 -7.91
CA GLU A 66 15.76 10.51 -7.26
C GLU A 66 14.88 11.67 -7.69
N PHE A 67 14.09 11.47 -8.76
CA PHE A 67 13.19 12.50 -9.27
C PHE A 67 12.06 11.83 -10.05
N SER A 68 11.03 12.59 -10.36
CA SER A 68 9.91 12.06 -11.11
C SER A 68 9.38 13.09 -12.10
N HIS A 69 8.75 12.57 -13.13
CA HIS A 69 7.90 13.36 -14.01
C HIS A 69 6.47 12.86 -13.88
N GLU A 70 5.57 13.77 -13.58
CA GLU A 70 4.16 13.44 -13.45
C GLU A 70 3.36 14.46 -14.25
N TRP A 71 2.50 13.96 -15.15
CA TRP A 71 1.72 14.85 -15.99
C TRP A 71 0.40 14.21 -16.37
N THR A 72 -0.51 15.05 -16.87
CA THR A 72 -1.79 14.59 -17.39
C THR A 72 -2.02 15.13 -18.80
N THR A 73 -2.63 14.31 -19.62
CA THR A 73 -3.03 14.71 -20.96
C THR A 73 -4.54 14.60 -21.13
N GLY A 74 -5.30 14.80 -20.04
CA GLY A 74 -6.74 14.65 -20.02
C GLY A 74 -7.19 14.08 -18.69
N GLU A 75 -7.87 12.96 -18.72
CA GLU A 75 -8.48 12.37 -17.55
C GLU A 75 -7.59 11.30 -16.89
N TRP A 76 -6.36 11.19 -17.34
CA TRP A 76 -5.46 10.17 -16.78
C TRP A 76 -4.05 10.73 -16.60
N UNK A 77 -3.25 10.19 -15.76
CA UNK A 77 -2.01 10.62 -15.36
C UNK A 77 -0.98 9.70 -15.82
N VAL A 78 0.06 10.22 -15.94
CA VAL A 78 1.27 9.43 -16.17
C VAL A 78 2.29 9.83 -15.12
N GLU A 79 2.90 8.86 -14.50
CA GLU A 79 3.97 9.09 -13.53
C GLU A 79 5.16 8.21 -13.90
N VAL A 80 6.34 8.84 -14.03
CA VAL A 80 7.59 8.11 -14.25
C VAL A 80 8.54 8.48 -13.13
N ASN A 81 8.94 7.51 -12.33
CA ASN A 81 9.89 7.70 -11.24
C ASN A 81 11.27 7.27 -11.70
N PHE A 82 12.27 8.11 -11.43
CA PHE A 82 13.67 7.88 -11.79
C PHE A 82 14.47 7.76 -10.49
N ASP A 83 15.01 6.58 -10.23
CA ASP A 83 15.73 6.32 -8.99
C ASP A 83 17.03 5.59 -9.31
N SER A 84 18.10 5.95 -8.58
CA SER A 84 19.33 5.17 -8.67
C SER A 84 19.06 3.75 -8.17
N GLU A 85 19.88 2.81 -8.62
CA GLU A 85 19.74 1.42 -8.17
C GLU A 85 19.82 1.33 -6.64
N GLU A 86 20.76 2.07 -6.04
CA GLU A 86 20.95 2.02 -4.59
C GLU A 86 19.71 2.48 -3.84
N ILE A 87 19.12 3.60 -4.26
CA ILE A 87 17.91 4.12 -3.63
C ILE A 87 16.76 3.12 -3.75
N LEU A 88 16.61 2.54 -4.94
CA LEU A 88 15.52 1.62 -5.20
C LEU A 88 15.68 0.32 -4.40
N LEU A 89 16.89 -0.22 -4.31
CA LEU A 89 17.15 -1.43 -3.52
C LEU A 89 16.94 -1.18 -2.03
N ASP A 90 17.36 0.01 -1.55
CA ASP A 90 17.13 0.38 -0.16
C ASP A 90 15.62 0.44 0.14
N TYR A 91 14.86 1.07 -0.76
CA TYR A 91 13.40 1.13 -0.60
C TYR A 91 12.78 -0.27 -0.63
N ALA A 92 13.23 -1.14 -1.54
CA ALA A 92 12.72 -2.51 -1.65
C ALA A 92 12.92 -3.32 -0.37
N SER A 93 13.97 -2.99 0.40
CA SER A 93 14.29 -3.71 1.63
C SER A 93 13.56 -3.20 2.87
N GLN A 94 12.83 -2.07 2.75
CA GLN A 94 12.15 -1.46 3.90
C GLN A 94 10.75 -2.03 4.06
N VAL A 95 10.29 -2.09 5.31
CA VAL A 95 8.92 -2.46 5.63
C VAL A 95 8.35 -1.40 6.56
N GLU A 96 7.47 -0.57 6.01
CA GLU A 96 6.73 0.42 6.78
C GLU A 96 5.31 -0.08 6.99
N SER A 97 4.52 0.65 7.77
CA SER A 97 3.16 0.22 8.10
C SER A 97 2.27 0.07 6.86
N ASP A 98 2.55 0.84 5.81
CA ASP A 98 1.76 0.83 4.57
C ASP A 98 2.35 -0.09 3.50
N TRP A 99 3.28 -0.97 3.89
CA TRP A 99 3.95 -1.89 2.97
C TRP A 99 2.97 -2.61 2.00
N UNK A 100 1.95 -2.89 2.42
CA UNK A 100 1.04 -3.45 1.77
C UNK A 100 0.69 -2.83 0.59
N LEU A 101 0.61 -1.61 0.68
CA LEU A 101 0.14 -0.84 -0.48
C LEU A 101 1.28 -0.32 -1.35
N THR A 102 2.43 -0.05 -0.76
CA THR A 102 3.51 0.66 -1.45
C THR A 102 4.47 -0.26 -2.19
N HIS A 103 4.62 -1.50 -1.76
CA HIS A 103 5.69 -2.38 -2.26
C HIS A 103 5.21 -3.39 -3.30
N GLY A 104 3.95 -3.37 -3.66
CA GLY A 104 3.43 -4.22 -4.74
C GLY A 104 4.18 -4.04 -6.08
N UNK A 105 4.78 -2.98 -6.18
CA UNK A 105 5.50 -2.66 -7.18
C UNK A 105 6.46 -3.60 -7.55
N PHE A 106 7.11 -3.99 -6.57
CA PHE A 106 8.26 -4.87 -6.75
C PHE A 106 7.87 -6.28 -7.21
N PHE A 107 6.66 -6.68 -6.93
CA PHE A 107 6.21 -8.04 -7.22
C PHE A 107 5.44 -8.15 -8.53
N SER A 108 5.25 -7.05 -9.24
CA SER A 108 4.43 -7.05 -10.46
C SER A 108 4.93 -6.10 -11.54
N ILE A 109 6.22 -5.74 -11.53
CA ILE A 109 6.77 -4.89 -12.59
C ILE A 109 6.80 -5.65 -13.91
N LEU A 110 6.24 -5.04 -14.94
CA LEU A 110 6.34 -5.54 -16.31
C LEU A 110 7.58 -4.91 -16.94
N PRO A 111 8.61 -5.71 -17.26
CA PRO A 111 9.84 -5.14 -17.84
C PRO A 111 9.61 -4.61 -19.26
N ILE A 112 10.09 -3.39 -19.52
CA ILE A 112 10.04 -2.77 -20.84
C ILE A 112 11.43 -2.69 -21.45
N TYR A 113 12.43 -2.46 -20.60
CA TYR A 113 13.85 -2.41 -20.99
C TYR A 113 14.65 -2.78 -19.75
N ASP A 114 15.61 -3.68 -19.90
CA ASP A 114 16.46 -4.05 -18.76
C ASP A 114 17.81 -4.51 -19.29
N SER A 115 18.83 -3.68 -19.11
CA SER A 115 20.15 -3.93 -19.68
C SER A 115 20.97 -4.96 -18.90
N GLY A 116 20.58 -5.29 -17.66
CA GLY A 116 21.40 -6.18 -16.86
C GLY A 116 20.70 -6.87 -15.70
N GLY A 117 19.40 -7.09 -15.80
CA GLY A 117 18.68 -7.80 -14.75
C GLY A 117 18.37 -6.98 -13.51
N TYR A 118 18.29 -5.67 -13.66
CA TYR A 118 18.04 -4.77 -12.53
C TYR A 118 16.66 -4.97 -11.93
N LEU A 119 15.66 -5.23 -12.78
CA LEU A 119 14.29 -5.39 -12.28
C LEU A 119 14.13 -6.69 -11.50
N GLU A 120 14.81 -7.75 -11.91
CA GLU A 120 14.81 -9.00 -11.14
C GLU A 120 15.47 -8.80 -9.78
N LYS A 121 16.51 -8.02 -9.75
CA LYS A 121 17.20 -7.71 -8.49
C LYS A 121 16.29 -6.92 -7.52
N UNK A 122 15.49 -6.06 -7.94
CA UNK A 122 14.62 -5.37 -7.23
C UNK A 122 13.66 -6.20 -6.65
N TYR A 123 13.08 -7.27 -7.40
CA TYR A 123 12.18 -8.31 -6.94
C TYR A 123 12.82 -9.21 -5.87
N GLN A 124 14.01 -9.69 -6.14
CA GLN A 124 14.69 -10.58 -5.18
C GLN A 124 14.98 -9.87 -3.86
N THR A 125 15.34 -8.60 -3.91
CA THR A 125 15.59 -7.83 -2.67
C THR A 125 14.30 -7.68 -1.86
N ALA A 126 13.20 -7.33 -2.51
CA ALA A 126 11.91 -7.20 -1.80
C ALA A 126 11.45 -8.54 -1.23
N LYS A 127 11.63 -9.61 -2.01
CA LYS A 127 11.23 -10.96 -1.60
C LYS A 127 12.04 -11.49 -0.42
N SER A 128 13.28 -11.02 -0.25
CA SER A 128 14.24 -11.57 0.72
C SER A 128 14.27 -10.81 2.04
N VAL A 129 13.36 -9.89 2.28
CA VAL A 129 13.33 -9.13 3.54
C VAL A 129 13.11 -10.07 4.71
N GLU A 130 13.90 -9.88 5.76
CA GLU A 130 13.93 -10.81 6.90
C GLU A 130 12.73 -10.63 7.81
N ALA A 131 12.39 -11.73 8.47
CA ALA A 131 11.26 -11.76 9.41
C ALA A 131 11.34 -10.68 10.51
N UNK A 132 12.27 -10.33 10.90
CA UNK A 132 12.50 -9.38 11.79
C UNK A 132 12.03 -8.08 11.50
N THR A 133 12.32 -7.79 10.25
CA THR A 133 11.86 -6.51 9.75
C THR A 133 10.33 -6.43 9.73
N PHE A 134 9.68 -7.49 9.30
CA PHE A 134 8.21 -7.56 9.34
C PHE A 134 7.69 -7.54 10.78
N HIS A 135 8.34 -8.25 11.67
CA HIS A 135 7.94 -8.31 13.09
C HIS A 135 7.90 -6.88 13.68
N ASP A 136 8.94 -6.10 13.41
CA ASP A 136 9.00 -4.74 13.97
C ASP A 136 7.89 -3.84 13.41
N ALA A 137 7.59 -3.95 12.12
CA ALA A 137 6.51 -3.20 11.50
C ALA A 137 5.15 -3.60 12.07
N ILE A 138 4.95 -4.89 12.31
CA ILE A 138 3.71 -5.40 12.91
C ILE A 138 3.55 -4.85 14.32
N CYS A 139 4.57 -4.89 15.12
CA CYS A 139 4.51 -4.34 16.49
C CYS A 139 4.16 -2.85 16.49
N UNK A 140 4.53 -2.20 15.57
CA UNK A 140 4.25 -0.89 15.45
C UNK A 140 2.87 -0.63 15.24
N LEU A 141 2.28 -1.36 14.35
CA LEU A 141 0.85 -1.26 14.08
C LEU A 141 0.00 -1.68 15.27
N ILE A 142 0.40 -2.73 15.95
CA ILE A 142 -0.33 -3.20 17.14
C ILE A 142 -0.40 -2.10 18.19
N VAL A 143 0.71 -1.42 18.45
CA VAL A 143 0.73 -0.32 19.42
C VAL A 143 -0.22 0.79 19.00
N GLU A 144 -0.24 1.14 17.77
CA GLU A 144 -1.20 2.11 17.25
C GLU A 144 -2.64 1.68 17.51
N UNK A 145 -2.81 0.56 17.19
CA UNK A 145 -4.07 0.06 17.24
C UNK A 145 -4.57 -0.02 18.58
N LEU A 146 -3.87 -0.54 19.43
CA LEU A 146 -4.29 -0.76 20.82
C LEU A 146 -4.18 0.47 21.71
N UNK A 147 -3.29 1.20 21.27
CA UNK A 147 -3.05 2.22 22.10
C UNK A 147 -3.58 3.51 21.71
N GLU A 148 -3.21 3.99 20.44
CA GLU A 148 -3.60 5.35 20.02
C GLU A 148 -5.04 5.43 19.54
N TYR A 149 -5.42 4.54 18.63
CA TYR A 149 -6.78 4.55 18.10
C TYR A 149 -7.79 4.27 19.20
N ALA A 150 -7.51 3.33 20.10
CA ALA A 150 -8.43 3.00 21.17
C ALA A 150 -8.65 4.20 22.09
N GLY A 151 -7.59 4.94 22.37
CA GLY A 151 -7.70 6.18 23.15
C GLY A 151 -8.65 7.17 22.49
N LYS A 152 -8.57 7.29 21.15
CA LYS A 152 -9.44 8.22 20.42
C LYS A 152 -10.92 7.85 20.55
N TRP A 153 -11.30 6.59 20.29
CA TRP A 153 -12.71 6.25 20.36
C TRP A 153 -13.21 6.24 21.80
N ARG A 154 -12.37 5.92 22.76
CA ARG A 154 -12.78 5.97 24.18
C ARG A 154 -12.99 7.41 24.64
N ASN A 155 -12.15 8.35 24.20
CA ASN A 155 -12.41 9.77 24.46
C ASN A 155 -13.70 10.24 23.79
N ILE A 156 -13.98 9.80 22.57
CA ILE A 156 -15.23 10.12 21.88
C ILE A 156 -16.44 9.61 22.69
N ARG A 157 -16.34 8.42 23.23
CA ARG A 157 -17.43 7.86 24.04
C ARG A 157 -17.74 8.75 25.25
N VAL A 158 -16.72 9.32 25.87
CA VAL A 158 -16.90 10.11 27.11
C VAL A 158 -17.31 11.55 26.80
N GLN A 159 -16.71 12.18 25.80
CA GLN A 159 -16.85 13.63 25.62
C GLN A 159 -17.09 14.07 24.18
N GLY A 160 -17.15 13.13 23.23
CA GLY A 160 -17.31 13.48 21.83
C GLY A 160 -16.05 14.07 21.21
N PRO A 161 -16.12 14.62 20.00
CA PRO A 161 -17.33 14.67 19.14
C PRO A 161 -17.54 13.39 18.35
N THR A 162 -18.79 12.97 18.21
CA THR A 162 -19.13 11.78 17.44
C THR A 162 -18.99 12.00 15.93
N THR A 163 -18.84 13.25 15.49
CA THR A 163 -18.66 13.56 14.06
C THR A 163 -17.36 13.00 13.49
N PHE A 164 -16.36 12.72 14.33
CA PHE A 164 -15.11 12.09 13.88
C PHE A 164 -15.25 10.57 13.77
N LEU A 165 -16.27 9.97 14.35
CA LEU A 165 -16.36 8.53 14.50
C LEU A 165 -16.44 7.77 13.17
N PRO A 166 -17.22 8.23 12.16
CA PRO A 166 -17.21 7.53 10.88
C PRO A 166 -15.81 7.48 10.25
N SER A 167 -15.09 8.61 10.23
CA SER A 167 -13.75 8.68 9.68
C SER A 167 -12.77 7.81 10.48
N LEU A 168 -12.85 7.85 11.81
CA LEU A 168 -12.00 7.02 12.66
C LEU A 168 -12.24 5.53 12.41
N THR A 169 -13.50 5.13 12.21
CA THR A 169 -13.83 3.74 11.92
C THR A 169 -13.15 3.26 10.64
N VAL A 170 -13.18 4.10 9.60
CA VAL A 170 -12.47 3.80 8.34
C VAL A 170 -10.98 3.66 8.60
N GLN A 171 -10.39 4.59 9.36
CA GLN A 171 -8.95 4.56 9.66
C GLN A 171 -8.55 3.29 10.41
N VAL A 172 -9.36 2.87 11.38
CA VAL A 172 -9.07 1.64 12.14
C VAL A 172 -9.18 0.41 11.25
N ALA A 173 -10.21 0.34 10.41
CA ALA A 173 -10.35 -0.78 9.47
C ALA A 173 -9.15 -0.86 8.52
N MET A 174 -8.66 0.29 8.07
CA MET A 174 -7.48 0.34 7.19
C MET A 174 -6.20 -0.04 7.93
N ALA A 175 -6.06 0.37 9.19
CA ALA A 175 -4.92 -0.07 10.00
C ALA A 175 -4.92 -1.59 10.18
N GLY A 176 -6.08 -2.17 10.35
CA GLY A 176 -6.23 -3.63 10.35
C GLY A 176 -5.75 -4.26 9.04
N UNK A 177 -5.92 -3.72 8.02
CA UNK A 177 -5.59 -4.17 6.88
C UNK A 177 -4.22 -4.24 6.68
N MET A 178 -3.63 -3.15 7.12
CA MET A 178 -2.18 -3.09 7.08
C MET A 178 -1.56 -4.18 7.96
N LEU A 179 -2.09 -4.37 9.14
CA LEU A 179 -1.64 -5.41 10.06
C LEU A 179 -1.71 -6.80 9.43
N ILE A 180 -2.82 -7.10 8.83
CA ILE A 180 -3.03 -8.39 8.17
C ILE A 180 -2.04 -8.61 7.02
N UNK A 181 -1.79 -7.68 6.41
CA UNK A 181 -0.96 -7.75 5.42
C UNK A 181 0.40 -8.03 5.76
N UNK A 182 0.84 -7.45 6.77
CA UNK A 182 2.07 -7.63 7.22
C UNK A 182 2.24 -8.94 7.82
N UNK A 183 1.27 -9.42 8.29
CA UNK A 183 1.20 -10.63 8.85
C UNK A 183 1.40 -11.67 7.93
N HIS A 184 0.70 -11.75 6.82
CA HIS A 184 0.74 -12.77 5.78
C HIS A 184 1.82 -12.51 4.73
N ARG A 185 2.49 -11.38 4.82
CA ARG A 185 3.56 -10.96 3.89
C ARG A 185 3.04 -10.91 2.46
N ILE A 186 1.90 -10.29 2.27
CA ILE A 186 1.33 -10.10 0.95
C ILE A 186 1.07 -8.63 0.71
N CYS A 187 1.21 -8.22 -0.56
CA CYS A 187 0.81 -6.88 -0.98
C CYS A 187 -0.57 -6.97 -1.60
N TYR A 188 -1.44 -6.05 -1.22
CA TYR A 188 -2.77 -6.00 -1.83
C TYR A 188 -2.64 -5.50 -3.27
N THR A 189 -3.60 -5.90 -4.08
CA THR A 189 -3.57 -5.58 -5.50
C THR A 189 -3.75 -4.08 -5.74
N THR A 190 -4.68 -3.47 -5.03
CA THR A 190 -4.95 -2.03 -5.17
C THR A 190 -5.62 -1.53 -3.88
N SER A 191 -5.51 -0.23 -3.63
CA SER A 191 -6.16 0.35 -2.46
C SER A 191 -7.68 0.19 -2.51
N ALA A 192 -8.27 0.07 -3.70
CA ALA A 192 -9.71 -0.12 -3.84
C ALA A 192 -10.18 -1.47 -3.33
N SER A 193 -9.32 -2.49 -3.30
CA SER A 193 -9.71 -3.85 -2.95
C SER A 193 -9.20 -4.30 -1.57
N VAL A 194 -8.52 -3.43 -0.81
CA VAL A 194 -7.79 -3.90 0.38
C VAL A 194 -8.71 -4.53 1.41
N LEU A 195 -9.86 -3.92 1.71
CA LEU A 195 -10.74 -4.49 2.72
C LEU A 195 -11.36 -5.79 2.26
N THR A 196 -11.77 -5.86 0.98
CA THR A 196 -12.31 -7.09 0.41
C THR A 196 -11.29 -8.23 0.47
N GLU A 197 -10.03 -7.93 0.16
CA GLU A 197 -8.96 -8.94 0.21
C GLU A 197 -8.61 -9.32 1.66
N ALA A 198 -8.57 -8.33 2.54
CA ALA A 198 -8.20 -8.57 3.94
C ALA A 198 -9.17 -9.51 4.65
N VAL A 199 -10.48 -9.31 4.43
CA VAL A 199 -11.47 -10.15 5.14
C VAL A 199 -11.48 -11.59 4.66
N LYS A 200 -10.81 -11.89 3.54
CA LYS A 200 -10.69 -13.27 3.03
C LYS A 200 -9.47 -14.00 3.59
N GLN A 201 -8.59 -13.31 4.31
CA GLN A 201 -7.39 -13.94 4.83
C GLN A 201 -7.71 -14.84 6.02
N SER A 202 -6.83 -15.81 6.27
CA SER A 202 -6.94 -16.67 7.44
C SER A 202 -6.45 -15.94 8.70
N ASP A 203 -6.84 -16.48 9.84
CA ASP A 203 -6.32 -16.09 11.14
C ASP A 203 -6.47 -14.59 11.42
N LEU A 204 -7.68 -14.06 11.18
CA LEU A 204 -7.97 -12.66 11.45
C LEU A 204 -8.21 -12.44 12.94
N PRO A 205 -7.91 -11.23 13.46
CA PRO A 205 -8.41 -10.86 14.79
C PRO A 205 -9.93 -10.96 14.83
N SER A 206 -10.43 -11.50 15.91
CA SER A 206 -11.86 -11.59 16.11
C SER A 206 -12.47 -10.18 16.03
N UNK A 207 -13.60 -10.07 15.27
CA UNK A 207 -14.22 -8.94 15.12
C UNK A 207 -13.80 -8.03 14.08
N TYR A 208 -12.86 -8.46 13.41
CA TYR A 208 -12.41 -7.62 12.30
C TYR A 208 -13.36 -7.68 11.08
N UNK A 209 -13.72 -8.64 10.87
CA UNK A 209 -14.58 -8.81 9.87
C UNK A 209 -15.75 -8.01 9.99
N HIS A 210 -16.35 -8.06 11.17
CA HIS A 210 -17.56 -7.30 11.47
C HIS A 210 -17.34 -5.78 11.34
N LEU A 211 -16.20 -5.30 11.84
CA LEU A 211 -15.84 -3.90 11.70
C LEU A 211 -15.79 -3.48 10.21
N CYS A 212 -15.20 -4.28 9.38
CA CYS A 212 -15.08 -3.97 7.96
C CYS A 212 -16.44 -3.90 7.26
N GLN A 213 -17.43 -4.64 7.73
CA GLN A 213 -18.77 -4.58 7.14
C GLN A 213 -19.41 -3.20 7.27
N PHE A 214 -19.20 -2.53 8.41
CA PHE A 214 -19.68 -1.15 8.55
C PHE A 214 -19.06 -0.25 7.50
N VAL A 215 -17.76 -0.39 7.28
CA VAL A 215 -17.03 0.46 6.33
C VAL A 215 -17.47 0.13 4.89
N MET A 216 -17.47 -1.16 4.53
CA MET A 216 -17.75 -1.57 3.15
C MET A 216 -19.21 -1.30 2.76
N SER A 217 -20.14 -1.33 3.73
CA SER A 217 -21.55 -1.06 3.45
C SER A 217 -21.89 0.44 3.56
N GLY A 218 -20.97 1.25 4.12
CA GLY A 218 -21.24 2.67 4.35
C GLY A 218 -22.17 2.94 5.52
N GLN A 219 -22.42 1.96 6.38
CA GLN A 219 -23.32 2.13 7.54
C GLN A 219 -22.54 2.72 8.71
N LEU A 220 -22.21 4.00 8.60
CA LEU A 220 -21.33 4.69 9.54
C LEU A 220 -22.04 5.77 10.35
N SER A 221 -23.38 5.72 10.43
CA SER A 221 -24.13 6.78 11.10
C SER A 221 -24.55 6.46 12.54
N ASP A 222 -24.46 5.19 12.96
CA ASP A 222 -24.88 4.81 14.30
C ASP A 222 -23.68 4.78 15.23
N SER A 223 -23.50 5.85 16.02
CA SER A 223 -22.33 6.01 16.89
C SER A 223 -22.19 4.89 17.90
N GLU A 224 -23.29 4.44 18.50
CA GLU A 224 -23.20 3.38 19.52
C GLU A 224 -22.74 2.07 18.91
N LYS A 225 -23.24 1.73 17.73
CA LYS A 225 -22.83 0.49 17.05
C LYS A 225 -21.36 0.57 16.63
N LEU A 226 -20.91 1.73 16.15
CA LEU A 226 -19.52 1.88 15.78
C LEU A 226 -18.61 1.75 17.00
N LEU A 227 -18.94 2.41 18.10
CA LEU A 227 -18.12 2.33 19.32
C LEU A 227 -18.05 0.90 19.84
N GLU A 228 -19.18 0.19 19.81
CA GLU A 228 -19.20 -1.20 20.24
C GLU A 228 -18.31 -2.07 19.35
N SER A 229 -18.42 -1.88 18.03
CA SER A 229 -17.62 -2.66 17.08
C SER A 229 -16.12 -2.38 17.23
N LEU A 230 -15.76 -1.11 17.43
CA LEU A 230 -14.38 -0.72 17.64
C LEU A 230 -13.82 -1.35 18.91
N GLU A 231 -14.58 -1.32 20.00
CA GLU A 231 -14.14 -1.92 21.25
C GLU A 231 -14.01 -3.44 21.11
N ASN A 232 -14.95 -4.08 20.44
CA ASN A 232 -14.88 -5.51 20.20
C ASN A 232 -13.64 -5.88 19.36
N PHE A 233 -13.35 -5.06 18.40
CA PHE A 233 -12.13 -5.25 17.61
C PHE A 233 -10.86 -5.09 18.45
N UNK A 234 -10.72 -4.18 19.28
CA UNK A 234 -9.71 -3.96 20.05
C UNK A 234 -9.41 -5.08 20.82
N ASN A 235 -10.57 -5.76 21.45
CA ASN A 235 -10.42 -6.99 22.22
C ASN A 235 -9.88 -8.13 21.36
N GLY A 236 -10.42 -8.26 20.20
CA GLY A 236 -9.92 -9.24 19.23
C GLY A 236 -8.43 -9.04 18.88
N UNK A 237 -7.93 -7.80 18.61
CA UNK A 237 -6.70 -7.47 18.31
C UNK A 237 -5.83 -7.87 19.33
N GLN A 238 -6.29 -7.62 20.71
CA GLN A 238 -5.46 -7.92 21.87
C GLN A 238 -5.24 -9.42 22.04
N GLU A 239 -6.30 -10.18 21.96
CA GLU A 239 -6.18 -11.65 22.01
C GLU A 239 -5.30 -12.19 20.87
N TRP A 240 -5.46 -11.65 19.69
CA TRP A 240 -4.67 -12.06 18.52
C TRP A 240 -3.19 -11.76 18.75
N THR A 241 -2.88 -10.61 19.30
CA THR A 241 -1.50 -10.21 19.61
C THR A 241 -0.86 -11.19 20.60
N GLU A 242 -1.58 -11.55 21.63
CA GLU A 242 -1.09 -12.51 22.63
C GLU A 242 -0.88 -13.88 22.02
N ARG A 243 -1.80 -14.32 21.25
CA ARG A 243 -1.74 -15.62 20.59
C ARG A 243 -0.62 -15.72 19.55
N UNK A 244 -0.41 -14.54 18.88
CA UNK A 244 0.47 -14.48 18.00
C UNK A 244 1.76 -14.34 18.47
N GLY A 245 1.95 -14.05 19.71
CA GLY A 245 3.22 -13.91 20.40
C GLY A 245 3.94 -12.60 20.15
N TYR A 246 3.24 -11.56 19.69
CA TYR A 246 3.84 -10.24 19.54
C TYR A 246 3.90 -9.57 20.90
N ILE A 247 5.10 -9.14 21.31
CA ILE A 247 5.29 -8.49 22.60
C ILE A 247 5.46 -7.00 22.35
N VAL A 248 4.49 -6.22 22.82
CA VAL A 248 4.51 -4.76 22.63
C VAL A 248 4.67 -3.99 23.94
N ASP A 249 4.64 -4.67 25.09
CA ASP A 249 4.83 -4.06 26.40
C ASP A 249 6.29 -3.91 26.73
N VAL A 250 6.62 -2.88 27.54
CA VAL A 250 7.93 -2.74 28.17
C VAL A 250 7.74 -2.83 29.68
N SER A 251 8.66 -3.49 30.35
CA SER A 251 8.57 -3.70 31.81
C SER A 251 8.79 -2.45 32.61
N UNK A 252 9.46 -1.60 32.08
CA UNK A 252 9.73 -0.45 32.72
C UNK A 252 8.74 0.56 32.40
N ARG A 253 8.34 1.20 33.43
CA ARG A 253 7.34 2.25 33.18
C ARG A 253 7.88 3.34 32.24
N ILE A 254 9.15 3.67 32.40
CA ILE A 254 9.86 4.62 31.52
C ILE A 254 11.15 3.89 31.10
N PRO A 255 11.27 3.49 29.82
CA PRO A 255 12.39 2.62 29.40
C PRO A 255 13.69 3.37 29.07
N PHE A 256 13.84 4.63 29.45
CA PHE A 256 15.08 5.40 29.28
C PHE A 256 15.33 6.27 30.49
#